data_ad198fdc21f78fdc64cf2ee63caa55d3
#
_entry.id   ad198fdc21f78fdc64cf2ee63caa55d3
#
_cell.length_a   1.000
_cell.length_b   1.000
_cell.length_c   1.000
_cell.angle_alpha   90.00
_cell.angle_beta   90.00
_cell.angle_gamma   90.00
#
_symmetry.space_group_name_H-M   'P 1'
#
loop_
_entity.id
_entity.type
_entity.pdbx_description
1 polymer ?
#
loop_
_entity_poly.entity_id
_entity_poly.type
_entity_poly.pdbx_seq_one_letter_code
_entity_poly.pdbx_strand_id
1 'polypeptide(L)'
;MPKITLLRDVRRPKREHEHHTPIQLNNRSKFWQTYYQSPIWKTTRLTYKIEHPICERCLAQGIVTPMVDIHHRVPFGLGKTAEERWTLLSDKDNLVSLCEKCHHEVHTNKDRDYLWTLHDYYVYKNSIHDGKNV
;
A
#
# COMPACT_ATOMS: atom_id res chain seq x y z
N MET A 1 33.67 -12.84 -4.90
CA MET A 1 32.43 -12.66 -4.13
C MET A 1 31.72 -11.44 -4.64
N PRO A 2 30.48 -11.56 -5.07
CA PRO A 2 29.71 -10.36 -5.35
C PRO A 2 29.62 -9.55 -4.07
N LYS A 3 30.08 -8.33 -4.11
CA LYS A 3 29.83 -7.40 -3.01
C LYS A 3 28.33 -7.24 -2.89
N ILE A 4 27.77 -7.75 -1.80
CA ILE A 4 26.42 -7.37 -1.43
C ILE A 4 26.48 -5.88 -1.18
N THR A 5 25.99 -5.11 -2.13
CA THR A 5 25.82 -3.67 -1.95
C THR A 5 24.86 -3.50 -0.80
N LEU A 6 25.38 -3.15 0.36
CA LEU A 6 24.57 -2.98 1.54
C LEU A 6 23.51 -1.89 1.27
N LEU A 7 22.32 -2.10 1.77
CA LEU A 7 21.17 -1.20 1.65
C LEU A 7 21.47 0.29 1.93
N ARG A 8 22.57 0.60 2.62
CA ARG A 8 23.04 1.97 2.87
C ARG A 8 23.51 2.71 1.62
N ASP A 9 23.87 1.98 0.54
CA ASP A 9 24.28 2.60 -0.72
C ASP A 9 23.08 2.84 -1.66
N VAL A 10 21.93 2.26 -1.32
CA VAL A 10 20.67 2.60 -1.97
C VAL A 10 20.12 3.84 -1.27
N ARG A 11 20.64 5.00 -1.64
CA ARG A 11 20.04 6.26 -1.21
C ARG A 11 18.61 6.26 -1.70
N ARG A 12 17.67 6.30 -0.76
CA ARG A 12 16.28 6.63 -1.11
C ARG A 12 16.35 7.93 -1.90
N PRO A 13 15.82 7.98 -3.13
CA PRO A 13 15.68 9.27 -3.78
C PRO A 13 14.95 10.17 -2.79
N LYS A 14 15.51 11.33 -2.50
CA LYS A 14 14.80 12.31 -1.69
C LYS A 14 13.48 12.54 -2.40
N ARG A 15 12.38 12.14 -1.77
CA ARG A 15 11.06 12.58 -2.22
C ARG A 15 11.16 14.09 -2.26
N GLU A 16 11.13 14.66 -3.45
CA GLU A 16 10.87 16.08 -3.55
C GLU A 16 9.54 16.29 -2.86
N HIS A 17 9.60 16.87 -1.67
CA HIS A 17 8.39 17.30 -1.00
C HIS A 17 7.77 18.34 -1.90
N GLU A 18 6.74 17.95 -2.63
CA GLU A 18 5.88 18.96 -3.24
C GLU A 18 5.53 19.94 -2.14
N HIS A 19 5.98 21.17 -2.28
CA HIS A 19 5.64 22.24 -1.36
C HIS A 19 4.15 22.52 -1.47
N HIS A 20 3.35 21.74 -0.76
CA HIS A 20 1.94 22.05 -0.62
C HIS A 20 1.81 23.33 0.18
N THR A 21 1.07 24.28 -0.35
CA THR A 21 0.76 25.52 0.37
C THR A 21 0.00 25.20 1.65
N PRO A 22 0.17 25.98 2.73
CA PRO A 22 -0.49 25.71 4.02
C PRO A 22 -2.01 25.52 3.94
N ILE A 23 -2.67 26.11 2.97
CA ILE A 23 -4.12 26.00 2.77
C ILE A 23 -4.53 24.62 2.23
N GLN A 24 -3.70 24.01 1.38
CA GLN A 24 -3.95 22.66 0.85
C GLN A 24 -3.75 21.58 1.91
N LEU A 25 -2.93 21.84 2.92
CA LEU A 25 -2.65 20.92 4.02
C LEU A 25 -3.82 20.84 5.05
N ASN A 26 -4.73 21.82 5.05
CA ASN A 26 -5.64 21.99 6.20
C ASN A 26 -6.76 20.95 6.29
N ASN A 27 -7.36 20.53 5.19
CA ASN A 27 -8.50 19.60 5.23
C ASN A 27 -8.14 18.18 4.78
N ARG A 28 -7.35 18.05 3.74
CA ARG A 28 -6.91 16.74 3.22
C ARG A 28 -5.90 16.08 4.15
N SER A 29 -4.94 16.85 4.63
CA SER A 29 -3.85 16.34 5.45
C SER A 29 -4.33 15.87 6.83
N LYS A 30 -5.28 16.55 7.46
CA LYS A 30 -5.85 16.14 8.76
C LYS A 30 -6.62 14.82 8.66
N PHE A 31 -7.39 14.64 7.61
CA PHE A 31 -8.11 13.39 7.36
C PHE A 31 -7.16 12.20 7.25
N TRP A 32 -6.15 12.32 6.37
CA TRP A 32 -5.18 11.24 6.15
C TRP A 32 -4.29 11.01 7.36
N GLN A 33 -3.87 12.06 8.05
CA GLN A 33 -3.02 11.98 9.24
C GLN A 33 -3.68 11.18 10.36
N THR A 34 -4.97 11.32 10.56
CA THR A 34 -5.72 10.57 11.58
C THR A 34 -5.50 9.07 11.41
N TYR A 35 -5.56 8.58 10.17
CA TYR A 35 -5.37 7.18 9.86
C TYR A 35 -3.91 6.76 9.89
N TYR A 36 -3.03 7.51 9.23
CA TYR A 36 -1.60 7.17 9.13
C TYR A 36 -0.83 7.29 10.44
N GLN A 37 -1.28 8.12 11.36
CA GLN A 37 -0.67 8.25 12.69
C GLN A 37 -1.28 7.30 13.73
N SER A 38 -2.30 6.55 13.37
CA SER A 38 -2.97 5.63 14.27
C SER A 38 -2.07 4.45 14.68
N PRO A 39 -2.20 3.95 15.91
CA PRO A 39 -1.51 2.72 16.33
C PRO A 39 -1.85 1.52 15.46
N ILE A 40 -3.08 1.41 14.99
CA ILE A 40 -3.53 0.34 14.09
C ILE A 40 -2.70 0.33 12.81
N TRP A 41 -2.54 1.48 12.17
CA TRP A 41 -1.76 1.56 10.93
C TRP A 41 -0.28 1.27 11.17
N LYS A 42 0.30 1.83 12.23
CA LYS A 42 1.72 1.61 12.54
C LYS A 42 2.02 0.13 12.77
N THR A 43 1.17 -0.58 13.49
CA THR A 43 1.30 -2.01 13.73
C THR A 43 1.08 -2.82 12.44
N THR A 44 0.02 -2.53 11.70
CA THR A 44 -0.30 -3.19 10.44
C THR A 44 0.82 -3.02 9.42
N ARG A 45 1.31 -1.80 9.27
CA ARG A 45 2.41 -1.47 8.36
C ARG A 45 3.68 -2.25 8.69
N LEU A 46 4.06 -2.26 9.96
CA LEU A 46 5.27 -2.96 10.40
C LEU A 46 5.15 -4.47 10.16
N THR A 47 4.03 -5.05 10.56
CA THR A 47 3.76 -6.48 10.38
C THR A 47 3.75 -6.87 8.91
N TYR A 48 3.05 -6.11 8.07
CA TYR A 48 2.97 -6.39 6.64
C TYR A 48 4.35 -6.28 5.96
N LYS A 49 5.12 -5.27 6.31
CA LYS A 49 6.48 -5.06 5.79
C LYS A 49 7.40 -6.23 6.14
N ILE A 50 7.28 -6.78 7.35
CA ILE A 50 8.07 -7.94 7.79
C ILE A 50 7.65 -9.19 7.00
N GLU A 51 6.37 -9.40 6.79
CA GLU A 51 5.83 -10.54 6.05
C GLU A 51 6.07 -10.45 4.54
N HIS A 52 6.10 -9.24 3.99
CA HIS A 52 6.23 -8.98 2.56
C HIS A 52 7.32 -7.93 2.30
N PRO A 53 8.61 -8.29 2.50
CA PRO A 53 9.71 -7.33 2.34
C PRO A 53 10.10 -7.08 0.88
N ILE A 54 9.58 -7.86 -0.04
CA ILE A 54 9.89 -7.79 -1.48
C ILE A 54 8.69 -7.22 -2.23
N CYS A 55 8.95 -6.38 -3.24
CA CYS A 55 7.90 -5.89 -4.14
C CYS A 55 7.12 -7.07 -4.73
N GLU A 56 5.84 -7.14 -4.43
CA GLU A 56 5.00 -8.26 -4.84
C GLU A 56 4.77 -8.30 -6.35
N ARG A 57 4.70 -7.14 -7.00
CA ARG A 57 4.56 -7.02 -8.45
C ARG A 57 5.82 -7.47 -9.19
N CYS A 58 6.99 -7.09 -8.70
CA CYS A 58 8.26 -7.58 -9.24
C CYS A 58 8.40 -9.09 -9.04
N LEU A 59 8.06 -9.58 -7.85
CA LEU A 59 8.14 -10.99 -7.51
C LEU A 59 7.25 -11.85 -8.42
N ALA A 60 6.08 -11.36 -8.79
CA ALA A 60 5.19 -12.04 -9.74
C ALA A 60 5.82 -12.19 -11.13
N GLN A 61 6.80 -11.37 -11.46
CA GLN A 61 7.58 -11.43 -12.69
C GLN A 61 8.92 -12.18 -12.53
N GLY A 62 9.17 -12.76 -11.36
CA GLY A 62 10.42 -13.45 -11.05
C GLY A 62 11.58 -12.51 -10.72
N ILE A 63 11.30 -11.25 -10.41
CA ILE A 63 12.29 -10.22 -10.08
C ILE A 63 12.24 -9.94 -8.58
N VAL A 64 13.40 -9.98 -7.92
CA VAL A 64 13.52 -9.67 -6.49
C VAL A 64 13.94 -8.22 -6.32
N THR A 65 13.01 -7.38 -5.91
CA THR A 65 13.22 -5.96 -5.63
C THR A 65 12.70 -5.64 -4.23
N PRO A 66 13.49 -4.99 -3.37
CA PRO A 66 13.01 -4.59 -2.05
C PRO A 66 11.78 -3.67 -2.16
N MET A 67 10.82 -3.87 -1.25
CA MET A 67 9.66 -2.99 -1.18
C MET A 67 10.07 -1.61 -0.66
N VAL A 68 9.33 -0.61 -1.06
CA VAL A 68 9.48 0.79 -0.59
C VAL A 68 8.22 1.26 0.09
N ASP A 69 7.09 1.04 -0.51
CA ASP A 69 5.79 1.51 -0.01
C ASP A 69 4.79 0.36 0.11
N ILE A 70 3.91 0.48 1.08
CA ILE A 70 2.73 -0.36 1.18
C ILE A 70 1.58 0.38 0.49
N HIS A 71 1.03 -0.25 -0.53
CA HIS A 71 -0.06 0.27 -1.34
C HIS A 71 -1.39 -0.33 -0.90
N HIS A 72 -2.43 0.48 -0.79
CA HIS A 72 -3.79 0.01 -0.59
C HIS A 72 -4.42 -0.26 -1.97
N ARG A 73 -4.92 -1.47 -2.20
CA ARG A 73 -5.60 -1.80 -3.46
C ARG A 73 -6.82 -0.92 -3.67
N VAL A 74 -7.65 -0.82 -2.65
CA VAL A 74 -8.70 0.21 -2.56
C VAL A 74 -8.18 1.30 -1.64
N PRO A 75 -8.03 2.55 -2.12
CA PRO A 75 -7.71 3.66 -1.23
C PRO A 75 -8.71 3.70 -0.07
N PHE A 76 -8.23 3.67 1.16
CA PHE A 76 -9.13 3.55 2.31
C PHE A 76 -10.10 4.74 2.44
N GLY A 77 -9.73 5.90 1.89
CA GLY A 77 -10.59 7.07 1.85
C GLY A 77 -11.86 6.90 1.02
N LEU A 78 -11.94 5.86 0.17
CA LEU A 78 -13.14 5.52 -0.58
C LEU A 78 -14.19 4.80 0.28
N GLY A 79 -13.85 4.38 1.48
CA GLY A 79 -14.79 3.80 2.43
C GLY A 79 -15.94 4.76 2.72
N LYS A 80 -17.16 4.25 2.70
CA LYS A 80 -18.38 5.04 2.89
C LYS A 80 -18.65 5.37 4.34
N THR A 81 -18.15 4.55 5.27
CA THR A 81 -18.28 4.72 6.70
C THR A 81 -16.89 4.77 7.34
N ALA A 82 -16.80 5.30 8.56
CA ALA A 82 -15.56 5.30 9.32
C ALA A 82 -15.07 3.85 9.55
N GLU A 83 -15.97 2.95 9.88
CA GLU A 83 -15.67 1.53 10.09
C GLU A 83 -15.08 0.89 8.83
N GLU A 84 -15.69 1.15 7.67
CA GLU A 84 -15.19 0.63 6.39
C GLU A 84 -13.79 1.18 6.07
N ARG A 85 -13.56 2.47 6.32
CA ARG A 85 -12.24 3.08 6.13
C ARG A 85 -11.18 2.45 7.02
N TRP A 86 -11.47 2.21 8.29
CA TRP A 86 -10.55 1.54 9.21
C TRP A 86 -10.26 0.10 8.77
N THR A 87 -11.26 -0.61 8.30
CA THR A 87 -11.11 -1.96 7.75
C THR A 87 -10.20 -1.95 6.52
N LEU A 88 -10.46 -1.07 5.55
CA LEU A 88 -9.65 -0.96 4.33
C LEU A 88 -8.19 -0.57 4.63
N LEU A 89 -7.98 0.23 5.65
CA LEU A 89 -6.65 0.67 6.07
C LEU A 89 -5.80 -0.51 6.59
N SER A 90 -6.39 -1.41 7.35
CA SER A 90 -5.68 -2.43 8.12
C SER A 90 -5.87 -3.86 7.61
N ASP A 91 -6.73 -4.09 6.64
CA ASP A 91 -6.94 -5.41 6.05
C ASP A 91 -5.75 -5.78 5.15
N LYS A 92 -5.02 -6.80 5.52
CA LYS A 92 -3.85 -7.28 4.76
C LYS A 92 -4.20 -7.69 3.34
N ASP A 93 -5.42 -8.15 3.08
CA ASP A 93 -5.88 -8.47 1.72
C ASP A 93 -5.99 -7.24 0.84
N ASN A 94 -6.09 -6.06 1.44
CA ASN A 94 -6.12 -4.78 0.75
C ASN A 94 -4.74 -4.14 0.59
N LEU A 95 -3.69 -4.78 1.09
CA LEU A 95 -2.34 -4.25 1.08
C LEU A 95 -1.46 -4.95 0.07
N VAL A 96 -0.51 -4.23 -0.50
CA VAL A 96 0.51 -4.75 -1.41
C VAL A 96 1.82 -4.02 -1.14
N SER A 97 2.91 -4.78 -1.01
CA SER A 97 4.25 -4.19 -0.97
C SER A 97 4.72 -3.91 -2.38
N LEU A 98 5.09 -2.68 -2.67
CA LEU A 98 5.57 -2.25 -3.98
C LEU A 98 6.89 -1.50 -3.88
N CYS A 99 7.75 -1.67 -4.89
CA CYS A 99 8.87 -0.76 -5.08
C CYS A 99 8.38 0.56 -5.69
N GLU A 100 9.21 1.58 -5.68
CA GLU A 100 8.84 2.91 -6.17
C GLU A 100 8.35 2.87 -7.63
N LYS A 101 9.09 2.17 -8.49
CA LYS A 101 8.76 2.03 -9.91
C LYS A 101 7.40 1.38 -10.11
N CYS A 102 7.16 0.24 -9.45
CA CYS A 102 5.88 -0.48 -9.56
C CYS A 102 4.72 0.34 -8.99
N HIS A 103 4.92 1.04 -7.88
CA HIS A 103 3.91 1.90 -7.29
C HIS A 103 3.51 3.01 -8.26
N HIS A 104 4.49 3.63 -8.91
CA HIS A 104 4.24 4.65 -9.93
C HIS A 104 3.51 4.07 -11.15
N GLU A 105 3.95 2.93 -11.67
CA GLU A 105 3.33 2.28 -12.83
C GLU A 105 1.89 1.83 -12.55
N VAL A 106 1.62 1.30 -11.35
CA VAL A 106 0.27 0.91 -10.95
C VAL A 106 -0.70 2.10 -11.04
N HIS A 107 -0.30 3.25 -10.54
CA HIS A 107 -1.14 4.46 -10.60
C HIS A 107 -1.22 5.04 -12.01
N THR A 108 -0.12 5.09 -12.74
CA THR A 108 -0.06 5.68 -14.08
C THR A 108 -0.85 4.86 -15.09
N ASN A 109 -0.70 3.54 -15.05
CA ASN A 109 -1.33 2.61 -16.01
C ASN A 109 -2.68 2.10 -15.52
N LYS A 110 -3.14 2.52 -14.35
CA LYS A 110 -4.38 2.04 -13.72
C LYS A 110 -4.46 0.51 -13.71
N ASP A 111 -3.39 -0.12 -13.21
CA ASP A 111 -3.28 -1.58 -13.16
C ASP A 111 -4.34 -2.18 -12.23
N ARG A 112 -5.34 -2.84 -12.82
CA ARG A 112 -6.51 -3.37 -12.11
C ARG A 112 -6.20 -4.52 -11.18
N ASP A 113 -5.04 -5.16 -11.32
CA ASP A 113 -4.61 -6.19 -10.39
C ASP A 113 -4.22 -5.59 -9.02
N TYR A 114 -3.85 -4.33 -9.00
CA TYR A 114 -3.39 -3.62 -7.81
C TYR A 114 -4.21 -2.37 -7.47
N LEU A 115 -5.12 -1.95 -8.34
CA LEU A 115 -6.07 -0.86 -8.08
C LEU A 115 -7.48 -1.40 -8.19
N TRP A 116 -8.15 -1.44 -7.07
CA TRP A 116 -9.51 -2.00 -6.96
C TRP A 116 -10.53 -0.90 -6.64
N THR A 117 -11.75 -1.14 -7.08
CA THR A 117 -12.92 -0.45 -6.55
C THR A 117 -13.40 -1.14 -5.27
N LEU A 118 -14.28 -0.49 -4.51
CA LEU A 118 -14.93 -1.14 -3.37
C LEU A 118 -15.65 -2.43 -3.79
N HIS A 119 -16.27 -2.42 -4.96
CA HIS A 119 -16.94 -3.61 -5.50
C HIS A 119 -15.95 -4.76 -5.70
N ASP A 120 -14.80 -4.50 -6.30
CA ASP A 120 -13.74 -5.51 -6.51
C ASP A 120 -13.27 -6.10 -5.19
N TYR A 121 -13.11 -5.28 -4.18
CA TYR A 121 -12.71 -5.70 -2.84
C TYR A 121 -13.72 -6.67 -2.23
N TYR A 122 -15.01 -6.34 -2.28
CA TYR A 122 -16.04 -7.21 -1.73
C TYR A 122 -16.23 -8.50 -2.53
N VAL A 123 -16.09 -8.46 -3.85
CA VAL A 123 -16.07 -9.67 -4.69
C VAL A 123 -14.93 -10.60 -4.25
N TYR A 124 -13.75 -10.06 -4.05
CA TYR A 124 -12.60 -10.83 -3.59
C TYR A 124 -12.83 -11.42 -2.19
N LYS A 125 -13.31 -10.63 -1.23
CA LYS A 125 -13.59 -11.09 0.13
C LYS A 125 -14.65 -12.20 0.15
N ASN A 126 -15.68 -12.08 -0.64
CA ASN A 126 -16.72 -13.09 -0.76
C ASN A 126 -16.21 -14.38 -1.40
N SER A 127 -15.33 -14.29 -2.40
CA SER A 127 -14.74 -15.48 -3.03
C SER A 127 -13.84 -16.27 -2.08
N ILE A 128 -13.06 -15.59 -1.24
CA ILE A 128 -12.25 -16.23 -0.20
C ILE A 128 -13.14 -16.94 0.83
N HIS A 129 -14.25 -16.30 1.24
CA HIS A 129 -15.19 -16.84 2.19
C HIS A 129 -15.85 -18.11 1.67
N ASP A 130 -16.28 -18.09 0.41
CA ASP A 130 -16.88 -19.27 -0.26
C ASP A 130 -15.85 -20.41 -0.40
N GLY A 131 -14.57 -20.08 -0.64
CA GLY A 131 -13.49 -21.06 -0.72
C GLY A 131 -13.16 -21.76 0.60
N LYS A 132 -13.51 -21.17 1.75
CA LYS A 132 -13.30 -21.77 3.08
C LYS A 132 -14.41 -22.71 3.51
N ASN A 133 -15.52 -22.71 2.85
CA ASN A 133 -16.69 -23.52 3.16
C ASN A 133 -16.81 -24.79 2.30
N VAL A 134 -15.76 -25.11 1.57
CA VAL A 134 -15.71 -26.33 0.76
C VAL A 134 -14.99 -27.42 1.54
#